data_6357df562a157451c79f1b694ab5f75b
#
_entry.id   6357df562a157451c79f1b694ab5f75b
#
_cell.length_a   1.000
_cell.length_b   1.000
_cell.length_c   1.000
_cell.angle_alpha   90.00
_cell.angle_beta   90.00
_cell.angle_gamma   90.00
#
_symmetry.space_group_name_H-M   'P 1'
#
loop_
_entity.id
_entity.type
_entity.pdbx_description
1 polymer ?
#
loop_
_entity_poly.entity_id
_entity_poly.type
_entity_poly.pdbx_seq_one_letter_code
_entity_poly.pdbx_strand_id
1 'polypeptide(L)'
;MTGPTSFEQKSYDPEERYSLLFHSAIDAIVSLDKDFRVFLINPAAENMSGYLASELMGRTIEHQFPLRIRNRFYRILKNVAKLPDKKRKKPFGPIRLFRKDKSILISEVSVSVTGPEDSYQYHIIIRDISEKHRILMELKRANQALKKMDREKEELLERLEEKVRQRSRLLAGYYKSMKEELSLAKRLQSEILPDIPSVSGIEIHSAYLPMMEVGGDLYDLFEIKPGVLRVFLADATGHGIQAALLTMTLKGILESLKKKDLDPGKILTEFNHEYCKNFANIGMFFSCFLADIDTNQKKIVYSSGGHPPQFFLSEDLVMGLDRTGSLLGLDPNNSYGIFSLSYQEGDRLFLLTDGIYEEFNSDKQQFGELAVQRILAQKFKEPMEETIPAILQALMDHLGRQKIQDDITAILISLESKA
;
A
#
# COMPACT_ATOMS: atom_id res chain seq x y z
N MET A 1 3.68 -72.47 -18.64
CA MET A 1 2.62 -73.46 -18.31
C MET A 1 2.64 -73.70 -16.80
N THR A 2 1.84 -73.01 -16.06
CA THR A 2 1.45 -73.39 -14.69
C THR A 2 0.01 -72.97 -14.57
N GLY A 3 -0.86 -73.91 -14.47
CA GLY A 3 -2.31 -73.80 -14.41
C GLY A 3 -2.80 -73.16 -13.14
N PRO A 4 -4.07 -72.73 -13.09
CA PRO A 4 -4.63 -72.02 -11.95
C PRO A 4 -4.84 -73.04 -10.81
N THR A 5 -4.32 -72.71 -9.64
CA THR A 5 -4.59 -73.38 -8.37
C THR A 5 -6.09 -73.31 -8.07
N SER A 6 -6.70 -74.48 -8.05
CA SER A 6 -8.08 -74.74 -7.62
C SER A 6 -8.21 -74.28 -6.16
N PHE A 7 -9.01 -73.22 -5.92
CA PHE A 7 -9.53 -72.97 -4.59
C PHE A 7 -10.46 -74.13 -4.19
N GLU A 8 -10.02 -74.97 -3.29
CA GLU A 8 -10.90 -75.92 -2.60
C GLU A 8 -11.96 -75.13 -1.83
N GLN A 9 -13.18 -75.06 -2.35
CA GLN A 9 -14.34 -74.59 -1.61
C GLN A 9 -14.62 -75.61 -0.49
N LYS A 10 -14.12 -75.36 0.71
CA LYS A 10 -14.62 -75.97 1.94
C LYS A 10 -16.14 -75.74 2.00
N SER A 11 -16.94 -76.76 1.71
CA SER A 11 -18.39 -76.74 1.91
C SER A 11 -18.66 -76.80 3.40
N TYR A 12 -18.79 -75.62 4.02
CA TYR A 12 -19.28 -75.50 5.39
C TYR A 12 -20.75 -76.02 5.40
N ASP A 13 -21.11 -76.73 6.44
CA ASP A 13 -22.51 -77.09 6.74
C ASP A 13 -23.33 -75.76 6.84
N PRO A 14 -24.55 -75.69 6.28
CA PRO A 14 -25.42 -74.55 6.38
C PRO A 14 -25.58 -74.04 7.82
N GLU A 15 -25.61 -74.92 8.80
CA GLU A 15 -25.72 -74.52 10.23
C GLU A 15 -24.42 -73.88 10.73
N GLU A 16 -23.23 -74.34 10.33
CA GLU A 16 -21.96 -73.69 10.69
C GLU A 16 -21.82 -72.34 10.04
N ARG A 17 -22.22 -72.15 8.80
CA ARG A 17 -22.21 -70.87 8.11
C ARG A 17 -23.12 -69.86 8.79
N TYR A 18 -24.30 -70.29 9.20
CA TYR A 18 -25.24 -69.41 9.89
C TYR A 18 -24.72 -68.98 11.26
N SER A 19 -24.17 -69.93 12.01
CA SER A 19 -23.52 -69.67 13.30
C SER A 19 -22.40 -68.64 13.17
N LEU A 20 -21.53 -68.80 12.16
CA LEU A 20 -20.38 -67.96 11.93
C LEU A 20 -20.83 -66.49 11.58
N LEU A 21 -21.82 -66.34 10.70
CA LEU A 21 -22.37 -65.04 10.34
C LEU A 21 -23.06 -64.36 11.54
N PHE A 22 -23.78 -65.09 12.34
CA PHE A 22 -24.46 -64.61 13.51
C PHE A 22 -23.49 -64.09 14.59
N HIS A 23 -22.42 -64.88 14.85
CA HIS A 23 -21.41 -64.54 15.86
C HIS A 23 -20.45 -63.46 15.41
N SER A 24 -20.20 -63.32 14.11
CA SER A 24 -19.31 -62.29 13.54
C SER A 24 -20.00 -61.00 13.18
N ALA A 25 -21.33 -60.92 13.29
CA ALA A 25 -22.09 -59.72 12.95
C ALA A 25 -21.71 -58.55 13.89
N ILE A 26 -21.44 -57.40 13.31
CA ILE A 26 -21.12 -56.14 14.02
C ILE A 26 -22.36 -55.56 14.67
N ASP A 27 -23.50 -55.66 14.02
CA ASP A 27 -24.78 -55.20 14.54
C ASP A 27 -25.32 -56.17 15.61
N ALA A 28 -25.94 -55.63 16.63
CA ALA A 28 -26.60 -56.45 17.63
C ALA A 28 -27.83 -57.14 17.05
N ILE A 29 -27.91 -58.49 17.21
CA ILE A 29 -29.05 -59.28 16.75
C ILE A 29 -29.69 -59.93 17.96
N VAL A 30 -30.99 -59.68 18.14
CA VAL A 30 -31.80 -60.25 19.20
C VAL A 30 -33.05 -60.85 18.58
N SER A 31 -33.34 -62.13 18.90
CA SER A 31 -34.58 -62.80 18.44
C SER A 31 -35.52 -63.05 19.62
N LEU A 32 -36.78 -62.72 19.41
CA LEU A 32 -37.84 -62.89 20.40
C LEU A 32 -38.88 -63.90 19.91
N ASP A 33 -39.44 -64.67 20.82
CA ASP A 33 -40.58 -65.52 20.58
C ASP A 33 -41.91 -64.76 20.45
N LYS A 34 -42.99 -65.45 20.26
CA LYS A 34 -44.36 -64.88 20.16
C LYS A 34 -44.79 -64.07 21.37
N ASP A 35 -44.22 -64.37 22.56
CA ASP A 35 -44.49 -63.71 23.83
C ASP A 35 -43.47 -62.60 24.12
N PHE A 36 -42.68 -62.24 23.10
CA PHE A 36 -41.61 -61.21 23.14
C PHE A 36 -40.46 -61.55 24.13
N ARG A 37 -40.21 -62.83 24.41
CA ARG A 37 -39.10 -63.28 25.22
C ARG A 37 -37.89 -63.56 24.35
N VAL A 38 -36.72 -63.17 24.80
CA VAL A 38 -35.45 -63.40 24.10
C VAL A 38 -35.12 -64.89 24.06
N PHE A 39 -34.99 -65.50 22.88
CA PHE A 39 -34.54 -66.87 22.72
C PHE A 39 -33.19 -66.96 21.99
N LEU A 40 -32.71 -65.89 21.36
CA LEU A 40 -31.43 -65.86 20.67
C LEU A 40 -30.84 -64.45 20.73
N ILE A 41 -29.54 -64.38 21.00
CA ILE A 41 -28.79 -63.13 21.08
C ILE A 41 -27.36 -63.37 20.60
N ASN A 42 -26.78 -62.46 19.79
CA ASN A 42 -25.40 -62.55 19.35
C ASN A 42 -24.43 -61.83 20.26
N PRO A 43 -23.11 -62.06 20.17
CA PRO A 43 -22.10 -61.41 21.00
C PRO A 43 -22.10 -59.88 20.85
N ALA A 44 -22.42 -59.34 19.68
CA ALA A 44 -22.53 -57.88 19.47
C ALA A 44 -23.66 -57.28 20.30
N ALA A 45 -24.77 -57.99 20.52
CA ALA A 45 -25.86 -57.53 21.36
C ALA A 45 -25.49 -57.49 22.85
N GLU A 46 -24.71 -58.48 23.31
CA GLU A 46 -24.16 -58.46 24.68
C GLU A 46 -23.23 -57.27 24.88
N ASN A 47 -22.25 -57.11 23.99
CA ASN A 47 -21.28 -56.03 24.04
C ASN A 47 -21.97 -54.64 23.96
N MET A 48 -22.97 -54.49 23.09
CA MET A 48 -23.68 -53.24 22.88
C MET A 48 -24.61 -52.89 24.04
N SER A 49 -25.29 -53.88 24.62
CA SER A 49 -26.27 -53.65 25.71
C SER A 49 -25.62 -53.69 27.10
N GLY A 50 -24.49 -54.38 27.27
CA GLY A 50 -23.82 -54.65 28.52
C GLY A 50 -24.49 -55.73 29.37
N TYR A 51 -25.50 -56.44 28.81
CA TYR A 51 -26.15 -57.59 29.43
C TYR A 51 -25.59 -58.88 28.86
N LEU A 52 -25.34 -59.85 29.69
CA LEU A 52 -24.97 -61.20 29.25
C LEU A 52 -26.20 -61.95 28.66
N ALA A 53 -25.98 -62.83 27.70
CA ALA A 53 -27.02 -63.67 27.16
C ALA A 53 -27.85 -64.37 28.24
N SER A 54 -27.19 -64.93 29.25
CA SER A 54 -27.80 -65.58 30.39
C SER A 54 -28.76 -64.72 31.22
N GLU A 55 -28.55 -63.38 31.19
CA GLU A 55 -29.42 -62.44 31.87
C GLU A 55 -30.68 -62.06 31.07
N LEU A 56 -30.61 -62.18 29.73
CA LEU A 56 -31.68 -61.78 28.80
C LEU A 56 -32.53 -62.97 28.32
N MET A 57 -31.97 -64.16 28.24
CA MET A 57 -32.68 -65.36 27.75
C MET A 57 -33.93 -65.62 28.54
N GLY A 58 -35.06 -65.88 27.84
CA GLY A 58 -36.38 -66.08 28.42
C GLY A 58 -37.06 -64.86 29.00
N ARG A 59 -36.40 -63.69 28.99
CA ARG A 59 -36.94 -62.43 29.52
C ARG A 59 -37.32 -61.49 28.40
N THR A 60 -38.20 -60.51 28.71
CA THR A 60 -38.50 -59.40 27.78
C THR A 60 -37.43 -58.31 27.85
N ILE A 61 -37.18 -57.63 26.76
CA ILE A 61 -36.17 -56.56 26.66
C ILE A 61 -36.68 -55.14 27.02
N GLU A 62 -37.81 -55.10 27.70
CA GLU A 62 -38.51 -53.84 28.00
C GLU A 62 -37.66 -52.79 28.76
N HIS A 63 -36.79 -53.27 29.65
CA HIS A 63 -35.97 -52.37 30.47
C HIS A 63 -34.91 -51.62 29.68
N GLN A 64 -34.60 -52.06 28.43
CA GLN A 64 -33.66 -51.33 27.54
C GLN A 64 -34.34 -50.15 26.84
N PHE A 65 -35.66 -50.07 26.90
CA PHE A 65 -36.40 -48.98 26.22
C PHE A 65 -36.93 -47.94 27.22
N PRO A 66 -36.81 -46.64 26.93
CA PRO A 66 -37.53 -45.59 27.67
C PRO A 66 -39.05 -45.87 27.67
N LEU A 67 -39.73 -45.62 28.79
CA LEU A 67 -41.15 -45.88 28.98
C LEU A 67 -42.02 -45.34 27.82
N ARG A 68 -41.70 -44.20 27.30
CA ARG A 68 -42.42 -43.53 26.19
C ARG A 68 -42.34 -44.34 24.86
N ILE A 69 -41.29 -45.15 24.70
CA ILE A 69 -41.00 -45.87 23.45
C ILE A 69 -41.48 -47.32 23.52
N ARG A 70 -41.59 -47.94 24.71
CA ARG A 70 -41.98 -49.34 24.91
C ARG A 70 -43.28 -49.67 24.18
N ASN A 71 -44.35 -48.94 24.44
CA ASN A 71 -45.64 -49.18 23.80
C ASN A 71 -45.61 -49.00 22.28
N ARG A 72 -44.79 -48.05 21.79
CA ARG A 72 -44.60 -47.84 20.37
C ARG A 72 -43.82 -48.98 19.74
N PHE A 73 -42.80 -49.48 20.43
CA PHE A 73 -41.98 -50.61 19.97
C PHE A 73 -42.82 -51.86 19.82
N TYR A 74 -43.56 -52.28 20.83
CA TYR A 74 -44.43 -53.45 20.74
C TYR A 74 -45.54 -53.29 19.68
N ARG A 75 -46.07 -52.10 19.51
CA ARG A 75 -47.01 -51.80 18.45
C ARG A 75 -46.40 -52.01 17.07
N ILE A 76 -45.14 -51.63 16.90
CA ILE A 76 -44.40 -51.86 15.65
C ILE A 76 -44.22 -53.33 15.42
N LEU A 77 -43.75 -54.12 16.42
CA LEU A 77 -43.61 -55.59 16.31
C LEU A 77 -44.89 -56.20 15.86
N LYS A 78 -46.00 -55.93 16.54
CA LYS A 78 -47.36 -56.47 16.19
C LYS A 78 -47.80 -56.00 14.80
N ASN A 79 -47.52 -54.80 14.38
CA ASN A 79 -47.92 -54.32 13.07
C ASN A 79 -47.09 -54.97 11.95
N VAL A 80 -45.77 -55.20 12.15
CA VAL A 80 -44.92 -55.86 11.20
C VAL A 80 -45.34 -57.31 11.00
N ALA A 81 -45.75 -58.00 12.07
CA ALA A 81 -46.30 -59.34 12.02
C ALA A 81 -47.54 -59.49 11.14
N LYS A 82 -48.38 -58.46 11.08
CA LYS A 82 -49.59 -58.45 10.24
C LYS A 82 -49.35 -58.16 8.76
N LEU A 83 -48.11 -57.83 8.37
CA LEU A 83 -47.78 -57.58 6.97
C LEU A 83 -47.65 -58.94 6.21
N PRO A 84 -47.82 -58.95 4.88
CA PRO A 84 -47.50 -60.09 4.03
C PRO A 84 -45.98 -60.46 4.21
N ASP A 85 -45.69 -61.80 4.15
CA ASP A 85 -44.35 -62.33 4.44
C ASP A 85 -43.20 -61.60 3.77
N LYS A 86 -43.31 -61.23 2.51
CA LYS A 86 -42.31 -60.48 1.77
C LYS A 86 -42.07 -59.06 2.28
N LYS A 87 -42.99 -58.48 3.08
CA LYS A 87 -42.96 -57.12 3.64
C LYS A 87 -42.76 -57.07 5.15
N ARG A 88 -42.60 -58.21 5.82
CA ARG A 88 -42.39 -58.31 7.27
C ARG A 88 -41.04 -57.82 7.70
N LYS A 89 -40.63 -56.61 7.22
CA LYS A 89 -39.36 -55.94 7.53
C LYS A 89 -39.56 -54.43 7.66
N LYS A 90 -39.12 -53.81 8.76
CA LYS A 90 -39.30 -52.39 8.94
C LYS A 90 -38.17 -51.77 9.74
N PRO A 91 -37.50 -50.72 9.22
CA PRO A 91 -36.58 -49.92 10.02
C PRO A 91 -37.32 -49.04 11.00
N PHE A 92 -36.75 -48.80 12.15
CA PHE A 92 -37.27 -47.97 13.23
C PHE A 92 -36.15 -47.21 13.92
N GLY A 93 -36.22 -45.93 13.94
CA GLY A 93 -35.17 -45.10 14.58
C GLY A 93 -34.96 -43.77 13.86
N PRO A 94 -34.03 -42.97 14.35
CA PRO A 94 -33.14 -43.21 15.50
C PRO A 94 -33.90 -43.22 16.82
N ILE A 95 -33.55 -44.13 17.72
CA ILE A 95 -34.11 -44.25 19.06
C ILE A 95 -33.02 -44.26 20.11
N ARG A 96 -33.39 -43.92 21.34
CA ARG A 96 -32.52 -44.05 22.51
C ARG A 96 -32.79 -45.34 23.21
N LEU A 97 -31.77 -46.16 23.36
CA LEU A 97 -31.78 -47.39 24.17
C LEU A 97 -30.93 -47.16 25.43
N PHE A 98 -31.23 -47.86 26.50
CA PHE A 98 -30.43 -47.84 27.73
C PHE A 98 -29.56 -49.13 27.80
N ARG A 99 -28.29 -48.94 28.10
CA ARG A 99 -27.41 -50.03 28.44
C ARG A 99 -27.61 -50.41 29.91
N LYS A 100 -26.98 -51.50 30.35
CA LYS A 100 -27.01 -51.99 31.73
C LYS A 100 -26.48 -50.94 32.72
N ASP A 101 -25.45 -50.21 32.33
CA ASP A 101 -24.86 -49.11 33.11
C ASP A 101 -25.68 -47.80 33.09
N LYS A 102 -26.87 -47.82 32.49
CA LYS A 102 -27.76 -46.70 32.28
C LYS A 102 -27.26 -45.64 31.27
N SER A 103 -26.12 -45.88 30.61
CA SER A 103 -25.69 -45.03 29.49
C SER A 103 -26.66 -45.10 28.31
N ILE A 104 -26.68 -44.05 27.50
CA ILE A 104 -27.65 -43.91 26.38
C ILE A 104 -26.94 -44.31 25.09
N LEU A 105 -27.55 -45.24 24.37
CA LEU A 105 -27.19 -45.63 23.03
C LEU A 105 -28.17 -44.99 22.03
N ILE A 106 -27.69 -44.31 21.03
CA ILE A 106 -28.51 -43.87 19.90
C ILE A 106 -28.41 -44.93 18.81
N SER A 107 -29.53 -45.55 18.48
CA SER A 107 -29.55 -46.71 17.59
C SER A 107 -30.60 -46.60 16.49
N GLU A 108 -30.28 -47.24 15.36
CA GLU A 108 -31.25 -47.64 14.35
C GLU A 108 -31.63 -49.11 14.65
N VAL A 109 -32.91 -49.37 14.64
CA VAL A 109 -33.44 -50.68 14.89
C VAL A 109 -34.19 -51.17 13.65
N SER A 110 -33.87 -52.37 13.16
CA SER A 110 -34.65 -53.03 12.11
C SER A 110 -35.34 -54.27 12.69
N VAL A 111 -36.58 -54.39 12.39
CA VAL A 111 -37.41 -55.50 12.85
C VAL A 111 -37.82 -56.36 11.65
N SER A 112 -37.66 -57.65 11.74
CA SER A 112 -38.26 -58.61 10.83
C SER A 112 -39.02 -59.69 11.60
N VAL A 113 -40.05 -60.31 10.97
CA VAL A 113 -40.88 -61.33 11.57
C VAL A 113 -40.90 -62.55 10.65
N THR A 114 -40.72 -63.71 11.23
CA THR A 114 -40.74 -65.02 10.52
C THR A 114 -41.73 -65.97 11.24
N GLY A 115 -42.11 -67.01 10.58
CA GLY A 115 -42.97 -68.07 11.10
C GLY A 115 -44.48 -67.87 10.87
N PRO A 116 -45.27 -68.89 11.10
CA PRO A 116 -46.74 -68.82 10.99
C PRO A 116 -47.35 -68.02 12.18
N GLU A 117 -48.62 -67.67 12.06
CA GLU A 117 -49.28 -66.74 13.01
C GLU A 117 -49.26 -67.19 14.46
N ASP A 118 -49.31 -68.49 14.70
CA ASP A 118 -49.32 -69.06 16.05
C ASP A 118 -47.91 -69.19 16.68
N SER A 119 -46.82 -68.97 15.90
CA SER A 119 -45.44 -69.14 16.32
C SER A 119 -44.50 -68.07 15.72
N TYR A 120 -44.93 -66.80 15.68
CA TYR A 120 -44.11 -65.72 15.19
C TYR A 120 -42.80 -65.59 15.98
N GLN A 121 -41.72 -65.41 15.20
CA GLN A 121 -40.40 -65.02 15.74
C GLN A 121 -40.06 -63.62 15.25
N TYR A 122 -39.64 -62.76 16.15
CA TYR A 122 -39.24 -61.35 15.87
C TYR A 122 -37.71 -61.28 15.89
N HIS A 123 -37.13 -60.89 14.77
CA HIS A 123 -35.67 -60.67 14.69
C HIS A 123 -35.40 -59.18 14.68
N ILE A 124 -34.65 -58.68 15.64
CA ILE A 124 -34.35 -57.31 15.86
C ILE A 124 -32.86 -57.11 15.63
N ILE A 125 -32.52 -56.25 14.68
CA ILE A 125 -31.14 -55.83 14.41
C ILE A 125 -31.00 -54.40 14.93
N ILE A 126 -30.04 -54.17 15.80
CA ILE A 126 -29.78 -52.89 16.43
C ILE A 126 -28.40 -52.45 16.01
N ARG A 127 -28.33 -51.26 15.40
CA ARG A 127 -27.06 -50.61 14.99
C ARG A 127 -26.80 -49.44 15.86
N ASP A 128 -25.62 -49.36 16.47
CA ASP A 128 -25.16 -48.16 17.18
C ASP A 128 -24.81 -47.08 16.18
N ILE A 129 -25.46 -45.95 16.28
CA ILE A 129 -25.22 -44.77 15.45
C ILE A 129 -24.84 -43.56 16.31
N SER A 130 -24.42 -43.78 17.57
CA SER A 130 -24.14 -42.72 18.52
C SER A 130 -23.03 -41.79 18.01
N GLU A 131 -21.95 -42.32 17.49
CA GLU A 131 -20.83 -41.57 16.91
C GLU A 131 -21.25 -40.78 15.67
N LYS A 132 -21.91 -41.48 14.72
CA LYS A 132 -22.44 -40.83 13.51
C LYS A 132 -23.39 -39.69 13.85
N HIS A 133 -24.27 -39.89 14.85
CA HIS A 133 -25.21 -38.86 15.29
C HIS A 133 -24.48 -37.67 15.90
N ARG A 134 -23.43 -37.90 16.72
CA ARG A 134 -22.60 -36.82 17.31
C ARG A 134 -21.93 -35.99 16.19
N ILE A 135 -21.27 -36.63 15.25
CA ILE A 135 -20.58 -35.96 14.14
C ILE A 135 -21.57 -35.14 13.32
N LEU A 136 -22.75 -35.68 13.01
CA LEU A 136 -23.78 -34.95 12.26
C LEU A 136 -24.27 -33.70 13.01
N MET A 137 -24.40 -33.78 14.34
CA MET A 137 -24.82 -32.63 15.16
C MET A 137 -23.73 -31.58 15.23
N GLU A 138 -22.46 -31.96 15.39
CA GLU A 138 -21.31 -31.05 15.37
C GLU A 138 -21.20 -30.35 14.01
N LEU A 139 -21.27 -31.10 12.92
CA LEU A 139 -21.25 -30.56 11.56
C LEU A 139 -22.40 -29.53 11.33
N LYS A 140 -23.60 -29.87 11.81
CA LYS A 140 -24.73 -28.95 11.70
C LYS A 140 -24.50 -27.64 12.46
N ARG A 141 -23.92 -27.71 13.67
CA ARG A 141 -23.55 -26.52 14.47
C ARG A 141 -22.47 -25.69 13.78
N ALA A 142 -21.43 -26.36 13.28
CA ALA A 142 -20.35 -25.70 12.56
C ALA A 142 -20.86 -24.96 11.30
N ASN A 143 -21.72 -25.62 10.51
CA ASN A 143 -22.32 -24.99 9.32
C ASN A 143 -23.22 -23.79 9.67
N GLN A 144 -23.94 -23.85 10.79
CA GLN A 144 -24.76 -22.70 11.24
C GLN A 144 -23.87 -21.52 11.66
N ALA A 145 -22.78 -21.78 12.39
CA ALA A 145 -21.81 -20.77 12.78
C ALA A 145 -21.12 -20.15 11.55
N LEU A 146 -20.70 -21.00 10.59
CA LEU A 146 -20.07 -20.51 9.35
C LEU A 146 -21.01 -19.58 8.57
N LYS A 147 -22.27 -19.96 8.37
CA LYS A 147 -23.25 -19.11 7.69
C LYS A 147 -23.48 -17.77 8.39
N LYS A 148 -23.41 -17.74 9.73
CA LYS A 148 -23.51 -16.48 10.48
C LYS A 148 -22.29 -15.60 10.24
N MET A 149 -21.09 -16.17 10.32
CA MET A 149 -19.85 -15.45 10.05
C MET A 149 -19.78 -14.89 8.62
N ASP A 150 -20.24 -15.65 7.62
CA ASP A 150 -20.28 -15.19 6.22
C ASP A 150 -21.16 -13.95 6.06
N ARG A 151 -22.35 -13.94 6.68
CA ARG A 151 -23.25 -12.76 6.65
C ARG A 151 -22.61 -11.53 7.32
N GLU A 152 -22.01 -11.72 8.51
CA GLU A 152 -21.34 -10.64 9.23
C GLU A 152 -20.16 -10.07 8.41
N LYS A 153 -19.43 -10.95 7.71
CA LYS A 153 -18.36 -10.56 6.79
C LYS A 153 -18.87 -9.74 5.61
N GLU A 154 -19.96 -10.19 4.96
CA GLU A 154 -20.57 -9.46 3.84
C GLU A 154 -21.01 -8.05 4.25
N GLU A 155 -21.72 -7.93 5.38
CA GLU A 155 -22.14 -6.63 5.92
C GLU A 155 -20.94 -5.71 6.24
N LEU A 156 -19.85 -6.28 6.77
CA LEU A 156 -18.63 -5.52 7.06
C LEU A 156 -17.94 -5.03 5.78
N LEU A 157 -17.89 -5.89 4.75
CA LEU A 157 -17.31 -5.52 3.44
C LEU A 157 -18.10 -4.37 2.79
N GLU A 158 -19.42 -4.45 2.77
CA GLU A 158 -20.27 -3.38 2.21
C GLU A 158 -20.03 -2.04 2.94
N ARG A 159 -19.96 -2.07 4.28
CA ARG A 159 -19.66 -0.87 5.08
C ARG A 159 -18.27 -0.32 4.81
N LEU A 160 -17.28 -1.20 4.61
CA LEU A 160 -15.91 -0.79 4.31
C LEU A 160 -15.82 -0.15 2.92
N GLU A 161 -16.44 -0.76 1.92
CA GLU A 161 -16.49 -0.24 0.55
C GLU A 161 -17.12 1.16 0.50
N GLU A 162 -18.25 1.36 1.21
CA GLU A 162 -18.89 2.67 1.28
C GLU A 162 -17.99 3.71 1.95
N LYS A 163 -17.32 3.37 3.07
CA LYS A 163 -16.34 4.26 3.71
C LYS A 163 -15.16 4.61 2.80
N VAL A 164 -14.63 3.62 2.07
CA VAL A 164 -13.55 3.86 1.10
C VAL A 164 -14.02 4.81 0.00
N ARG A 165 -15.22 4.58 -0.55
CA ARG A 165 -15.81 5.44 -1.57
C ARG A 165 -16.02 6.87 -1.10
N GLN A 166 -16.53 7.06 0.12
CA GLN A 166 -16.72 8.38 0.72
C GLN A 166 -15.37 9.12 0.92
N ARG A 167 -14.37 8.41 1.50
CA ARG A 167 -13.03 9.00 1.68
C ARG A 167 -12.36 9.36 0.37
N SER A 168 -12.47 8.50 -0.65
CA SER A 168 -11.91 8.78 -1.98
C SER A 168 -12.54 10.01 -2.63
N ARG A 169 -13.86 10.19 -2.49
CA ARG A 169 -14.55 11.40 -2.99
C ARG A 169 -14.10 12.66 -2.26
N LEU A 170 -13.96 12.61 -0.94
CA LEU A 170 -13.48 13.74 -0.14
C LEU A 170 -12.03 14.10 -0.52
N LEU A 171 -11.15 13.11 -0.62
CA LEU A 171 -9.76 13.32 -1.04
C LEU A 171 -9.67 13.93 -2.44
N ALA A 172 -10.47 13.44 -3.39
CA ALA A 172 -10.52 14.00 -4.73
C ALA A 172 -10.99 15.47 -4.73
N GLY A 173 -11.96 15.81 -3.87
CA GLY A 173 -12.41 17.19 -3.66
C GLY A 173 -11.30 18.10 -3.11
N TYR A 174 -10.63 17.68 -2.03
CA TYR A 174 -9.51 18.40 -1.46
C TYR A 174 -8.34 18.57 -2.44
N TYR A 175 -7.99 17.51 -3.17
CA TYR A 175 -6.94 17.56 -4.19
C TYR A 175 -7.25 18.58 -5.28
N LYS A 176 -8.50 18.61 -5.76
CA LYS A 176 -8.94 19.59 -6.76
C LYS A 176 -8.84 21.03 -6.24
N SER A 177 -9.37 21.28 -5.05
CA SER A 177 -9.29 22.63 -4.42
C SER A 177 -7.85 23.08 -4.23
N MET A 178 -7.00 22.21 -3.68
CA MET A 178 -5.58 22.49 -3.48
C MET A 178 -4.86 22.80 -4.80
N LYS A 179 -5.17 22.05 -5.87
CA LYS A 179 -4.58 22.30 -7.20
C LYS A 179 -5.00 23.67 -7.76
N GLU A 180 -6.26 24.07 -7.56
CA GLU A 180 -6.75 25.38 -7.98
C GLU A 180 -6.05 26.53 -7.23
N GLU A 181 -5.84 26.38 -5.90
CA GLU A 181 -5.11 27.34 -5.07
C GLU A 181 -3.63 27.44 -5.49
N LEU A 182 -2.97 26.31 -5.71
CA LEU A 182 -1.58 26.28 -6.20
C LEU A 182 -1.44 26.88 -7.60
N SER A 183 -2.40 26.67 -8.48
CA SER A 183 -2.41 27.28 -9.81
C SER A 183 -2.53 28.79 -9.75
N LEU A 184 -3.28 29.33 -8.76
CA LEU A 184 -3.33 30.77 -8.51
C LEU A 184 -1.98 31.28 -8.00
N ALA A 185 -1.37 30.59 -7.02
CA ALA A 185 -0.06 30.94 -6.49
C ALA A 185 1.02 30.96 -7.59
N LYS A 186 1.01 29.97 -8.48
CA LYS A 186 1.89 29.91 -9.68
C LYS A 186 1.75 31.15 -10.54
N ARG A 187 0.52 31.55 -10.86
CA ARG A 187 0.28 32.77 -11.67
C ARG A 187 0.82 34.02 -10.97
N LEU A 188 0.56 34.17 -9.66
CA LEU A 188 1.10 35.30 -8.89
C LEU A 188 2.63 35.29 -8.89
N GLN A 189 3.27 34.13 -8.72
CA GLN A 189 4.73 34.03 -8.76
C GLN A 189 5.27 34.35 -10.16
N SER A 190 4.62 33.90 -11.22
CA SER A 190 5.02 34.22 -12.61
C SER A 190 4.96 35.70 -12.91
N GLU A 191 3.99 36.44 -12.34
CA GLU A 191 3.86 37.89 -12.51
C GLU A 191 4.94 38.72 -11.79
N ILE A 192 5.62 38.13 -10.80
CA ILE A 192 6.72 38.79 -10.09
C ILE A 192 8.10 38.53 -10.69
N LEU A 193 8.21 37.54 -11.61
CA LEU A 193 9.45 37.35 -12.38
C LEU A 193 9.65 38.55 -13.32
N PRO A 194 10.91 38.96 -13.54
CA PRO A 194 11.19 40.17 -14.31
C PRO A 194 10.96 39.99 -15.81
N ASP A 195 10.50 41.03 -16.47
CA ASP A 195 10.75 41.14 -17.91
C ASP A 195 12.24 41.38 -18.13
N ILE A 196 12.79 40.75 -19.17
CA ILE A 196 14.21 40.92 -19.51
C ILE A 196 14.44 42.34 -19.99
N PRO A 197 15.23 43.15 -19.27
CA PRO A 197 15.49 44.54 -19.66
C PRO A 197 16.38 44.60 -20.91
N SER A 198 16.12 45.61 -21.75
CA SER A 198 17.02 45.91 -22.88
C SER A 198 18.11 46.86 -22.42
N VAL A 199 19.34 46.34 -22.26
CA VAL A 199 20.51 47.15 -21.90
C VAL A 199 21.53 47.08 -23.04
N SER A 200 22.00 48.20 -23.49
CA SER A 200 22.96 48.30 -24.60
C SER A 200 24.25 47.54 -24.29
N GLY A 201 24.67 46.63 -25.18
CA GLY A 201 25.83 45.78 -25.01
C GLY A 201 25.63 44.57 -24.12
N ILE A 202 24.38 44.19 -23.88
CA ILE A 202 24.02 42.97 -23.10
C ILE A 202 22.93 42.21 -23.81
N GLU A 203 23.14 40.89 -24.03
CA GLU A 203 22.13 39.94 -24.43
C GLU A 203 21.87 38.97 -23.28
N ILE A 204 20.60 38.59 -23.02
CA ILE A 204 20.21 37.80 -21.87
C ILE A 204 19.30 36.67 -22.30
N HIS A 205 19.62 35.41 -21.89
CA HIS A 205 18.73 34.26 -21.97
C HIS A 205 18.53 33.71 -20.58
N SER A 206 17.30 33.30 -20.25
CA SER A 206 16.99 32.71 -18.95
C SER A 206 16.03 31.51 -19.10
N ALA A 207 16.13 30.57 -18.17
CA ALA A 207 15.19 29.49 -17.98
C ALA A 207 14.86 29.37 -16.50
N TYR A 208 13.58 29.18 -16.21
CA TYR A 208 13.06 28.93 -14.88
C TYR A 208 12.12 27.73 -14.91
N LEU A 209 12.47 26.66 -14.22
CA LEU A 209 11.71 25.41 -14.15
C LEU A 209 11.50 25.03 -12.69
N PRO A 210 10.36 25.40 -12.10
CA PRO A 210 10.06 25.01 -10.73
C PRO A 210 9.78 23.52 -10.63
N MET A 211 10.30 22.86 -9.58
CA MET A 211 10.08 21.44 -9.28
C MET A 211 8.61 21.14 -9.05
N MET A 212 7.88 22.03 -8.43
CA MET A 212 6.45 21.94 -8.15
C MET A 212 5.66 23.01 -8.92
N GLU A 213 4.41 23.22 -8.57
CA GLU A 213 3.59 24.30 -9.16
C GLU A 213 4.16 25.70 -8.82
N VAL A 214 4.88 25.84 -7.72
CA VAL A 214 5.56 27.06 -7.25
C VAL A 214 6.95 26.71 -6.75
N GLY A 215 7.93 27.61 -6.95
CA GLY A 215 9.33 27.38 -6.63
C GLY A 215 9.89 28.29 -5.53
N GLY A 216 11.06 27.89 -4.99
CA GLY A 216 11.85 28.61 -4.03
C GLY A 216 12.88 29.57 -4.65
N ASP A 217 13.11 29.47 -5.95
CA ASP A 217 14.02 30.34 -6.66
C ASP A 217 13.39 31.70 -6.98
N LEU A 218 14.20 32.75 -6.93
CA LEU A 218 13.83 34.09 -7.33
C LEU A 218 14.97 34.74 -8.09
N TYR A 219 14.72 35.27 -9.26
CA TYR A 219 15.68 36.13 -9.93
C TYR A 219 15.03 37.47 -10.34
N ASP A 220 15.89 38.48 -10.52
CA ASP A 220 15.50 39.78 -10.98
C ASP A 220 16.63 40.44 -11.81
N LEU A 221 16.23 41.20 -12.82
CA LEU A 221 17.10 41.84 -13.78
C LEU A 221 16.61 43.25 -14.02
N PHE A 222 17.40 44.27 -13.71
CA PHE A 222 17.01 45.63 -13.92
C PHE A 222 18.17 46.59 -14.11
N GLU A 223 17.98 47.63 -14.91
CA GLU A 223 18.96 48.65 -15.10
C GLU A 223 18.89 49.67 -13.93
N ILE A 224 20.00 49.83 -13.19
CA ILE A 224 20.09 50.76 -12.04
C ILE A 224 20.45 52.17 -12.47
N LYS A 225 21.20 52.30 -13.56
CA LYS A 225 21.56 53.54 -14.24
C LYS A 225 21.97 53.22 -15.67
N PRO A 226 21.98 54.16 -16.62
CA PRO A 226 22.26 53.89 -18.02
C PRO A 226 23.54 53.08 -18.23
N GLY A 227 23.40 51.88 -18.82
CA GLY A 227 24.48 50.93 -19.07
C GLY A 227 24.95 50.15 -17.88
N VAL A 228 24.19 50.09 -16.77
CA VAL A 228 24.52 49.26 -15.62
C VAL A 228 23.34 48.33 -15.28
N LEU A 229 23.48 47.06 -15.65
CA LEU A 229 22.53 45.99 -15.32
C LEU A 229 22.83 45.47 -13.92
N ARG A 230 21.83 45.43 -13.04
CA ARG A 230 21.87 44.66 -11.80
C ARG A 230 21.13 43.35 -11.97
N VAL A 231 21.78 42.26 -11.58
CA VAL A 231 21.25 40.91 -11.58
C VAL A 231 21.16 40.42 -10.16
N PHE A 232 20.00 39.87 -9.79
CA PHE A 232 19.74 39.26 -8.50
C PHE A 232 19.29 37.82 -8.73
N LEU A 233 19.89 36.85 -8.04
CA LEU A 233 19.47 35.47 -8.02
C LEU A 233 19.49 34.98 -6.58
N ALA A 234 18.41 34.39 -6.11
CA ALA A 234 18.29 33.82 -4.77
C ALA A 234 17.57 32.50 -4.81
N ASP A 235 17.98 31.63 -3.92
CA ASP A 235 17.35 30.33 -3.69
C ASP A 235 17.01 30.20 -2.20
N ALA A 236 15.72 29.93 -1.94
CA ALA A 236 15.15 29.83 -0.60
C ALA A 236 15.22 28.40 -0.09
N THR A 237 15.67 28.21 1.16
CA THR A 237 15.65 26.88 1.77
C THR A 237 14.25 26.27 1.83
N GLY A 238 14.12 25.03 1.36
CA GLY A 238 12.85 24.30 1.30
C GLY A 238 12.22 24.35 -0.08
N HIS A 239 11.07 23.76 -0.21
CA HIS A 239 10.37 23.66 -1.50
C HIS A 239 8.85 23.90 -1.35
N GLY A 240 8.20 24.19 -2.45
CA GLY A 240 6.76 24.35 -2.52
C GLY A 240 6.27 25.69 -1.92
N ILE A 241 5.09 25.68 -1.27
CA ILE A 241 4.38 26.88 -0.85
C ILE A 241 5.21 27.74 0.11
N GLN A 242 5.95 27.13 1.04
CA GLN A 242 6.73 27.87 2.03
C GLN A 242 7.87 28.66 1.37
N ALA A 243 8.62 28.02 0.46
CA ALA A 243 9.67 28.66 -0.31
C ALA A 243 9.10 29.76 -1.23
N ALA A 244 7.97 29.49 -1.90
CA ALA A 244 7.29 30.49 -2.72
C ALA A 244 6.84 31.76 -1.95
N LEU A 245 6.33 31.60 -0.72
CA LEU A 245 6.00 32.71 0.13
C LEU A 245 7.25 33.51 0.56
N LEU A 246 8.37 32.79 0.81
CA LEU A 246 9.63 33.45 1.08
C LEU A 246 10.10 34.25 -0.13
N THR A 247 10.09 33.71 -1.34
CA THR A 247 10.51 34.44 -2.55
C THR A 247 9.69 35.68 -2.81
N MET A 248 8.37 35.67 -2.54
CA MET A 248 7.53 36.87 -2.60
C MET A 248 7.95 37.94 -1.58
N THR A 249 8.34 37.50 -0.37
CA THR A 249 8.86 38.38 0.67
C THR A 249 10.20 39.01 0.25
N LEU A 250 11.11 38.14 -0.28
CA LEU A 250 12.42 38.61 -0.78
C LEU A 250 12.25 39.59 -1.92
N LYS A 251 11.32 39.37 -2.84
CA LYS A 251 11.00 40.33 -3.91
C LYS A 251 10.55 41.69 -3.35
N GLY A 252 9.67 41.68 -2.33
CA GLY A 252 9.22 42.90 -1.68
C GLY A 252 10.38 43.71 -1.06
N ILE A 253 11.33 43.04 -0.38
CA ILE A 253 12.53 43.71 0.18
C ILE A 253 13.41 44.23 -0.96
N LEU A 254 13.65 43.42 -2.02
CA LEU A 254 14.44 43.83 -3.17
C LEU A 254 13.90 45.08 -3.82
N GLU A 255 12.57 45.15 -4.03
CA GLU A 255 11.92 46.36 -4.61
C GLU A 255 12.18 47.62 -3.80
N SER A 256 12.26 47.54 -2.47
CA SER A 256 12.59 48.64 -1.60
C SER A 256 14.05 49.12 -1.74
N LEU A 257 14.95 48.21 -2.13
CA LEU A 257 16.39 48.45 -2.26
C LEU A 257 16.80 48.83 -3.70
N LYS A 258 15.98 48.60 -4.71
CA LYS A 258 16.31 48.88 -6.13
C LYS A 258 16.72 50.32 -6.41
N LYS A 259 16.13 51.28 -5.69
CA LYS A 259 16.39 52.70 -5.88
C LYS A 259 17.63 53.25 -5.14
N LYS A 260 18.31 52.37 -4.36
CA LYS A 260 19.48 52.78 -3.60
C LYS A 260 20.74 52.67 -4.48
N ASP A 261 21.50 53.72 -4.56
CA ASP A 261 22.81 53.72 -5.25
C ASP A 261 23.89 53.20 -4.32
N LEU A 262 23.84 51.88 -4.11
CA LEU A 262 24.75 51.13 -3.27
C LEU A 262 25.38 49.97 -4.07
N ASP A 263 26.63 49.64 -3.73
CA ASP A 263 27.28 48.45 -4.29
C ASP A 263 26.64 47.13 -3.86
N PRO A 264 26.85 46.04 -4.58
CA PRO A 264 26.23 44.74 -4.30
C PRO A 264 26.41 44.23 -2.86
N GLY A 265 27.56 44.44 -2.24
CA GLY A 265 27.80 44.00 -0.86
C GLY A 265 26.97 44.78 0.17
N LYS A 266 26.85 46.12 -0.02
CA LYS A 266 25.98 46.92 0.84
C LYS A 266 24.51 46.61 0.65
N ILE A 267 24.08 46.32 -0.59
CA ILE A 267 22.69 45.88 -0.85
C ILE A 267 22.42 44.58 -0.13
N LEU A 268 23.28 43.57 -0.22
CA LEU A 268 23.06 42.30 0.48
C LEU A 268 23.10 42.46 2.01
N THR A 269 23.94 43.36 2.52
CA THR A 269 24.01 43.67 3.96
C THR A 269 22.69 44.30 4.45
N GLU A 270 22.17 45.30 3.73
CA GLU A 270 20.88 45.91 4.07
C GLU A 270 19.71 44.93 3.88
N PHE A 271 19.76 44.11 2.82
CA PHE A 271 18.77 43.09 2.55
C PHE A 271 18.69 42.09 3.72
N ASN A 272 19.83 41.57 4.14
CA ASN A 272 19.93 40.64 5.27
C ASN A 272 19.39 41.29 6.57
N HIS A 273 19.78 42.49 6.84
CA HIS A 273 19.31 43.24 8.03
C HIS A 273 17.79 43.42 8.02
N GLU A 274 17.22 43.86 6.91
CA GLU A 274 15.77 44.07 6.76
C GLU A 274 15.00 42.74 6.86
N TYR A 275 15.52 41.69 6.23
CA TYR A 275 14.93 40.32 6.32
C TYR A 275 14.95 39.80 7.76
N CYS A 276 16.11 39.81 8.43
CA CYS A 276 16.22 39.34 9.81
C CYS A 276 15.36 40.12 10.78
N LYS A 277 15.27 41.46 10.63
CA LYS A 277 14.44 42.32 11.46
C LYS A 277 12.96 41.90 11.45
N ASN A 278 12.45 41.51 10.31
CA ASN A 278 11.03 41.24 10.12
C ASN A 278 10.69 39.73 10.19
N PHE A 279 11.62 38.81 9.83
CA PHE A 279 11.35 37.41 9.54
C PHE A 279 12.27 36.40 10.25
N ALA A 280 13.23 36.82 11.10
CA ALA A 280 14.16 35.91 11.79
C ALA A 280 13.47 34.77 12.57
N ASN A 281 12.27 35.01 13.10
CA ASN A 281 11.51 34.06 13.89
C ASN A 281 10.91 32.90 13.03
N ILE A 282 10.91 33.03 11.71
CA ILE A 282 10.41 32.02 10.79
C ILE A 282 11.41 30.83 10.68
N GLY A 283 12.72 31.11 10.93
CA GLY A 283 13.77 30.09 10.86
C GLY A 283 14.10 29.64 9.43
N MET A 284 13.74 30.44 8.42
CA MET A 284 14.09 30.23 7.03
C MET A 284 15.25 31.14 6.65
N PHE A 285 16.13 30.64 5.84
CA PHE A 285 17.29 31.36 5.28
C PHE A 285 17.37 31.07 3.78
N PHE A 286 18.21 31.82 3.09
CA PHE A 286 18.33 31.71 1.64
C PHE A 286 19.76 32.02 1.18
N SER A 287 20.13 31.47 0.04
CA SER A 287 21.33 31.84 -0.68
C SER A 287 21.04 32.96 -1.67
N CYS A 288 22.02 33.78 -1.98
CA CYS A 288 21.81 34.88 -2.90
C CYS A 288 23.09 35.32 -3.61
N PHE A 289 22.97 35.60 -4.91
CA PHE A 289 24.00 36.23 -5.73
C PHE A 289 23.47 37.56 -6.29
N LEU A 290 24.27 38.59 -6.18
CA LEU A 290 23.96 39.93 -6.69
C LEU A 290 25.15 40.46 -7.49
N ALA A 291 24.94 40.92 -8.72
CA ALA A 291 25.99 41.48 -9.56
C ALA A 291 25.52 42.74 -10.28
N ASP A 292 26.44 43.72 -10.37
CA ASP A 292 26.33 44.88 -11.22
C ASP A 292 27.27 44.76 -12.41
N ILE A 293 26.71 44.78 -13.61
CA ILE A 293 27.43 44.71 -14.88
C ILE A 293 27.44 46.08 -15.52
N ASP A 294 28.57 46.77 -15.45
CA ASP A 294 28.77 48.11 -16.01
C ASP A 294 29.37 48.02 -17.41
N THR A 295 28.55 48.30 -18.44
CA THR A 295 28.96 48.23 -19.84
C THR A 295 29.81 49.45 -20.23
N ASN A 296 29.78 50.56 -19.46
CA ASN A 296 30.60 51.73 -19.71
C ASN A 296 32.01 51.50 -19.24
N GLN A 297 32.20 50.81 -18.10
CA GLN A 297 33.49 50.52 -17.52
C GLN A 297 34.04 49.12 -17.90
N LYS A 298 33.24 48.31 -18.58
CA LYS A 298 33.53 46.90 -18.85
C LYS A 298 33.94 46.14 -17.59
N LYS A 299 33.11 46.26 -16.56
CA LYS A 299 33.42 45.77 -15.22
C LYS A 299 32.20 45.07 -14.62
N ILE A 300 32.41 43.93 -13.99
CA ILE A 300 31.41 43.20 -13.16
C ILE A 300 31.83 43.41 -11.70
N VAL A 301 30.89 43.82 -10.85
CA VAL A 301 31.07 43.87 -9.38
C VAL A 301 30.00 42.96 -8.79
N TYR A 302 30.38 41.99 -7.96
CA TYR A 302 29.40 41.06 -7.39
C TYR A 302 29.59 40.86 -5.90
N SER A 303 28.54 40.34 -5.28
CA SER A 303 28.50 39.83 -3.91
C SER A 303 27.70 38.56 -3.88
N SER A 304 28.12 37.54 -3.09
CA SER A 304 27.46 36.23 -2.97
C SER A 304 27.28 35.86 -1.50
N GLY A 305 26.04 35.74 -1.07
CA GLY A 305 25.65 35.34 0.27
C GLY A 305 25.34 33.87 0.32
N GLY A 306 26.36 33.01 0.53
CA GLY A 306 26.19 31.55 0.63
C GLY A 306 25.72 30.86 -0.64
N HIS A 307 25.58 31.59 -1.75
CA HIS A 307 25.09 31.03 -3.02
C HIS A 307 26.17 30.17 -3.70
N PRO A 308 25.79 29.14 -4.46
CA PRO A 308 26.74 28.33 -5.25
C PRO A 308 27.63 29.17 -6.15
N PRO A 309 28.82 28.65 -6.56
CA PRO A 309 29.66 29.35 -7.52
C PRO A 309 28.93 29.61 -8.83
N GLN A 310 29.00 30.86 -9.30
CA GLN A 310 28.51 31.28 -10.60
C GLN A 310 29.68 31.26 -11.59
N PHE A 311 29.44 31.24 -12.89
CA PHE A 311 30.51 31.05 -13.86
C PHE A 311 30.71 32.28 -14.75
N PHE A 312 31.93 32.78 -14.77
CA PHE A 312 32.42 33.73 -15.77
C PHE A 312 33.13 32.95 -16.90
N LEU A 313 32.77 33.24 -18.13
CA LEU A 313 33.31 32.55 -19.30
C LEU A 313 34.01 33.57 -20.22
N SER A 314 35.25 33.25 -20.60
CA SER A 314 35.98 33.88 -21.68
C SER A 314 36.45 32.81 -22.67
N GLU A 315 37.09 33.22 -23.79
CA GLU A 315 37.46 32.29 -24.87
C GLU A 315 38.21 31.03 -24.39
N ASP A 316 39.07 31.16 -23.41
CA ASP A 316 39.94 30.08 -22.93
C ASP A 316 39.70 29.72 -21.44
N LEU A 317 38.69 30.31 -20.78
CA LEU A 317 38.54 30.17 -19.34
C LEU A 317 37.04 30.06 -18.94
N VAL A 318 36.74 29.05 -18.13
CA VAL A 318 35.52 29.00 -17.32
C VAL A 318 35.91 29.13 -15.85
N MET A 319 35.63 30.25 -15.25
CA MET A 319 36.02 30.61 -13.89
C MET A 319 34.82 30.66 -12.96
N GLY A 320 34.88 29.96 -11.82
CA GLY A 320 33.89 30.08 -10.75
C GLY A 320 34.01 31.42 -10.01
N LEU A 321 32.88 32.05 -9.75
CA LEU A 321 32.79 33.27 -8.92
C LEU A 321 32.36 32.85 -7.51
N ASP A 322 33.32 32.93 -6.58
CA ASP A 322 33.18 32.39 -5.23
C ASP A 322 32.26 33.22 -4.32
N ARG A 323 31.85 32.62 -3.21
CA ARG A 323 31.09 33.26 -2.14
C ARG A 323 31.87 34.40 -1.50
N THR A 324 31.19 35.48 -1.15
CA THR A 324 31.74 36.65 -0.44
C THR A 324 31.20 36.81 0.98
N GLY A 325 30.24 35.98 1.38
CA GLY A 325 29.58 35.98 2.69
C GLY A 325 28.79 34.71 2.94
N SER A 326 28.20 34.57 4.14
CA SER A 326 27.35 33.47 4.54
C SER A 326 25.94 33.65 3.99
N LEU A 327 25.08 32.57 4.17
CA LEU A 327 23.66 32.63 3.85
C LEU A 327 22.98 33.86 4.53
N LEU A 328 21.99 34.40 3.84
CA LEU A 328 21.14 35.49 4.39
C LEU A 328 20.07 34.89 5.32
N GLY A 329 19.71 35.65 6.33
CA GLY A 329 18.70 35.26 7.32
C GLY A 329 19.25 34.54 8.56
N LEU A 330 20.55 34.22 8.61
CA LEU A 330 21.17 33.55 9.76
C LEU A 330 21.53 34.51 10.90
N ASP A 331 22.19 35.62 10.58
CA ASP A 331 22.63 36.63 11.54
C ASP A 331 22.37 38.04 10.98
N PRO A 332 21.60 38.86 11.67
CA PRO A 332 21.28 40.22 11.21
C PRO A 332 22.52 41.12 11.07
N ASN A 333 23.63 40.79 11.71
CA ASN A 333 24.87 41.59 11.69
C ASN A 333 25.85 41.14 10.60
N ASN A 334 25.52 40.14 9.80
CA ASN A 334 26.38 39.72 8.70
C ASN A 334 26.55 40.86 7.69
N SER A 335 27.79 41.01 7.24
CA SER A 335 28.15 41.92 6.15
C SER A 335 28.70 41.11 4.98
N TYR A 336 28.50 41.60 3.78
CA TYR A 336 28.85 40.91 2.54
C TYR A 336 29.91 41.72 1.80
N GLY A 337 31.05 41.02 1.52
CA GLY A 337 32.11 41.58 0.73
C GLY A 337 31.76 41.71 -0.76
N ILE A 338 32.58 42.44 -1.51
CA ILE A 338 32.45 42.54 -2.96
C ILE A 338 33.68 42.00 -3.64
N PHE A 339 33.49 41.41 -4.80
CA PHE A 339 34.52 41.07 -5.76
C PHE A 339 34.29 41.84 -7.05
N SER A 340 35.38 42.15 -7.79
CA SER A 340 35.22 42.80 -9.08
C SER A 340 36.20 42.21 -10.10
N LEU A 341 35.74 42.08 -11.33
CA LEU A 341 36.52 41.66 -12.48
C LEU A 341 36.21 42.51 -13.70
N SER A 342 37.20 42.74 -14.56
CA SER A 342 37.03 43.32 -15.87
C SER A 342 36.68 42.27 -16.89
N TYR A 343 35.91 42.60 -17.90
CA TYR A 343 35.52 41.70 -18.97
C TYR A 343 35.88 42.29 -20.35
N GLN A 344 35.89 41.44 -21.35
CA GLN A 344 36.04 41.80 -22.76
C GLN A 344 34.75 41.54 -23.52
N GLU A 345 34.66 42.09 -24.74
CA GLU A 345 33.52 41.79 -25.64
C GLU A 345 33.54 40.32 -26.00
N GLY A 346 32.35 39.68 -25.94
CA GLY A 346 32.15 38.25 -26.17
C GLY A 346 32.28 37.38 -24.92
N ASP A 347 32.77 37.93 -23.78
CA ASP A 347 32.71 37.21 -22.52
C ASP A 347 31.25 36.99 -22.09
N ARG A 348 31.05 35.97 -21.25
CA ARG A 348 29.68 35.60 -20.78
C ARG A 348 29.68 35.41 -19.27
N LEU A 349 28.52 35.68 -18.67
CA LEU A 349 28.24 35.37 -17.28
C LEU A 349 27.11 34.35 -17.24
N PHE A 350 27.32 33.19 -16.59
CA PHE A 350 26.30 32.17 -16.40
C PHE A 350 25.98 32.03 -14.91
N LEU A 351 24.70 32.28 -14.59
CA LEU A 351 24.16 32.20 -13.24
C LEU A 351 23.20 31.02 -13.15
N LEU A 352 23.26 30.29 -12.04
CA LEU A 352 22.45 29.10 -11.84
C LEU A 352 22.16 28.87 -10.34
N THR A 353 21.07 28.17 -10.06
CA THR A 353 20.78 27.59 -8.75
C THR A 353 21.28 26.14 -8.67
N ASP A 354 21.36 25.59 -7.47
CA ASP A 354 21.91 24.27 -7.21
C ASP A 354 21.08 23.11 -7.80
N GLY A 355 19.79 23.31 -8.07
CA GLY A 355 18.95 22.34 -8.77
C GLY A 355 19.43 21.92 -10.16
N ILE A 356 20.44 22.61 -10.74
CA ILE A 356 21.07 22.12 -11.98
C ILE A 356 22.09 21.04 -11.70
N TYR A 357 22.94 21.17 -10.70
CA TYR A 357 24.08 20.27 -10.50
C TYR A 357 23.95 19.36 -9.29
N GLU A 358 23.01 19.62 -8.35
CA GLU A 358 22.77 18.77 -7.18
C GLU A 358 21.78 17.63 -7.46
N GLU A 359 21.27 17.51 -8.67
CA GLU A 359 20.40 16.42 -9.07
C GLU A 359 21.11 15.07 -9.17
N PHE A 360 20.45 14.02 -8.67
CA PHE A 360 20.99 12.66 -8.63
C PHE A 360 20.29 11.73 -9.62
N ASN A 361 21.09 10.91 -10.31
CA ASN A 361 20.56 9.84 -11.15
C ASN A 361 20.13 8.60 -10.32
N SER A 362 19.63 7.55 -11.00
CA SER A 362 19.24 6.29 -10.38
C SER A 362 20.36 5.60 -9.60
N ASP A 363 21.60 5.85 -9.98
CA ASP A 363 22.80 5.28 -9.34
C ASP A 363 23.35 6.16 -8.21
N LYS A 364 22.57 7.18 -7.82
CA LYS A 364 22.94 8.17 -6.79
C LYS A 364 24.21 8.96 -7.12
N GLN A 365 24.48 9.17 -8.39
CA GLN A 365 25.55 10.02 -8.85
C GLN A 365 24.97 11.40 -9.14
N GLN A 366 25.62 12.44 -8.59
CA GLN A 366 25.27 13.83 -8.80
C GLN A 366 25.66 14.27 -10.21
N PHE A 367 24.87 15.13 -10.85
CA PHE A 367 25.22 15.71 -12.15
C PHE A 367 26.53 16.50 -12.06
N GLY A 368 26.65 17.37 -11.06
CA GLY A 368 27.86 18.00 -10.60
C GLY A 368 28.27 19.24 -11.40
N GLU A 369 28.93 20.16 -10.72
CA GLU A 369 29.44 21.42 -11.30
C GLU A 369 30.36 21.21 -12.51
N LEU A 370 31.21 20.16 -12.47
CA LEU A 370 32.13 19.84 -13.57
C LEU A 370 31.43 19.51 -14.90
N ALA A 371 30.24 18.91 -14.83
CA ALA A 371 29.45 18.65 -16.02
C ALA A 371 28.97 19.97 -16.63
N VAL A 372 28.47 20.89 -15.80
CA VAL A 372 28.06 22.22 -16.23
C VAL A 372 29.23 22.99 -16.87
N GLN A 373 30.38 23.03 -16.19
CA GLN A 373 31.57 23.72 -16.70
C GLN A 373 32.04 23.19 -18.06
N ARG A 374 32.02 21.85 -18.28
CA ARG A 374 32.34 21.24 -19.57
C ARG A 374 31.41 21.69 -20.68
N ILE A 375 30.10 21.69 -20.40
CA ILE A 375 29.11 22.09 -21.39
C ILE A 375 29.28 23.58 -21.71
N LEU A 376 29.48 24.44 -20.69
CA LEU A 376 29.73 25.86 -20.88
C LEU A 376 30.94 26.13 -21.75
N ALA A 377 32.07 25.43 -21.50
CA ALA A 377 33.29 25.52 -22.32
C ALA A 377 33.04 25.08 -23.77
N GLN A 378 32.31 23.97 -23.96
CA GLN A 378 32.00 23.47 -25.31
C GLN A 378 31.09 24.42 -26.09
N LYS A 379 30.11 25.04 -25.40
CA LYS A 379 29.09 25.90 -26.00
C LYS A 379 29.52 27.39 -26.08
N PHE A 380 30.72 27.74 -25.63
CA PHE A 380 31.15 29.13 -25.62
C PHE A 380 31.18 29.78 -27.02
N LYS A 381 31.61 29.00 -28.04
CA LYS A 381 31.68 29.48 -29.47
C LYS A 381 30.38 29.25 -30.25
N GLU A 382 29.41 28.60 -29.67
CA GLU A 382 28.10 28.33 -30.27
C GLU A 382 27.13 29.50 -29.99
N PRO A 383 26.01 29.56 -30.78
CA PRO A 383 24.95 30.51 -30.47
C PRO A 383 24.49 30.45 -29.03
N MET A 384 24.27 31.62 -28.45
CA MET A 384 23.98 31.75 -27.02
C MET A 384 22.66 31.02 -26.61
N GLU A 385 21.68 31.07 -27.49
CA GLU A 385 20.39 30.39 -27.32
C GLU A 385 20.46 28.87 -27.19
N GLU A 386 21.58 28.24 -27.61
CA GLU A 386 21.78 26.79 -27.50
C GLU A 386 22.36 26.34 -26.16
N THR A 387 22.95 27.26 -25.38
CA THR A 387 23.73 26.90 -24.17
C THR A 387 22.85 26.36 -23.05
N ILE A 388 21.79 27.08 -22.66
CA ILE A 388 20.86 26.66 -21.62
C ILE A 388 20.12 25.37 -22.02
N PRO A 389 19.54 25.26 -23.23
CA PRO A 389 18.94 24.00 -23.67
C PRO A 389 19.89 22.81 -23.65
N ALA A 390 21.18 22.98 -24.01
CA ALA A 390 22.16 21.89 -23.93
C ALA A 390 22.44 21.43 -22.50
N ILE A 391 22.53 22.34 -21.54
CA ILE A 391 22.68 22.00 -20.11
C ILE A 391 21.45 21.26 -19.61
N LEU A 392 20.25 21.74 -19.91
CA LEU A 392 19.00 21.11 -19.48
C LEU A 392 18.82 19.72 -20.12
N GLN A 393 19.19 19.56 -21.40
CA GLN A 393 19.12 18.26 -22.06
C GLN A 393 20.09 17.26 -21.40
N ALA A 394 21.33 17.67 -21.15
CA ALA A 394 22.31 16.83 -20.48
C ALA A 394 21.87 16.43 -19.05
N LEU A 395 21.24 17.35 -18.32
CA LEU A 395 20.66 17.07 -17.02
C LEU A 395 19.50 16.05 -17.12
N MET A 396 18.59 16.22 -18.08
CA MET A 396 17.48 15.28 -18.30
C MET A 396 18.00 13.88 -18.70
N ASP A 397 19.02 13.81 -19.52
CA ASP A 397 19.66 12.56 -19.90
C ASP A 397 20.32 11.88 -18.69
N HIS A 398 20.93 12.66 -17.80
CA HIS A 398 21.50 12.16 -16.53
C HIS A 398 20.43 11.61 -15.58
N LEU A 399 19.29 12.31 -15.45
CA LEU A 399 18.17 11.90 -14.62
C LEU A 399 17.43 10.66 -15.16
N GLY A 400 17.36 10.49 -16.47
CA GLY A 400 16.67 9.40 -17.11
C GLY A 400 15.17 9.41 -16.85
N ARG A 401 14.68 8.55 -15.94
CA ARG A 401 13.25 8.48 -15.57
C ARG A 401 12.93 9.21 -14.27
N GLN A 402 13.91 9.74 -13.60
CA GLN A 402 13.71 10.49 -12.37
C GLN A 402 13.10 11.85 -12.67
N LYS A 403 12.38 12.38 -11.69
CA LYS A 403 11.87 13.75 -11.76
C LYS A 403 12.90 14.68 -11.13
N ILE A 404 12.90 15.93 -11.56
CA ILE A 404 13.60 17.03 -10.94
C ILE A 404 13.21 17.09 -9.46
N GLN A 405 14.20 17.23 -8.57
CA GLN A 405 14.04 17.24 -7.11
C GLN A 405 14.15 18.63 -6.51
N ASP A 406 14.63 19.62 -7.29
CA ASP A 406 14.73 21.01 -6.88
C ASP A 406 14.37 21.96 -8.01
N ASP A 407 14.18 23.25 -7.69
CA ASP A 407 13.91 24.28 -8.66
C ASP A 407 15.17 24.58 -9.50
N ILE A 408 14.97 24.84 -10.77
CA ILE A 408 16.06 25.10 -11.72
C ILE A 408 15.92 26.51 -12.25
N THR A 409 16.93 27.33 -11.97
CA THR A 409 17.08 28.65 -12.57
C THR A 409 18.44 28.75 -13.29
N ALA A 410 18.43 29.20 -14.52
CA ALA A 410 19.62 29.45 -15.32
C ALA A 410 19.50 30.79 -16.03
N ILE A 411 20.54 31.62 -15.95
CA ILE A 411 20.61 32.93 -16.64
C ILE A 411 21.97 33.01 -17.33
N LEU A 412 21.95 33.21 -18.65
CA LEU A 412 23.16 33.44 -19.44
C LEU A 412 23.14 34.86 -19.96
N ILE A 413 24.21 35.58 -19.71
CA ILE A 413 24.37 36.99 -20.08
C ILE A 413 25.60 37.10 -20.98
N SER A 414 25.46 37.55 -22.22
CA SER A 414 26.56 37.87 -23.13
C SER A 414 26.91 39.35 -22.99
N LEU A 415 28.20 39.65 -23.00
CA LEU A 415 28.79 40.98 -22.82
C LEU A 415 29.34 41.46 -24.16
N GLU A 416 28.52 42.19 -24.91
CA GLU A 416 28.79 42.56 -26.27
C GLU A 416 29.32 43.96 -26.41
N SER A 417 29.71 44.32 -27.66
CA SER A 417 29.99 45.69 -28.00
C SER A 417 28.72 46.54 -27.95
N LYS A 418 28.87 47.78 -27.49
CA LYS A 418 27.79 48.76 -27.69
C LYS A 418 27.60 49.00 -29.17
N ALA A 419 26.43 48.64 -29.68
CA ALA A 419 26.03 49.01 -31.06
C ALA A 419 25.87 50.53 -31.19
#